data_8bee171bf7109e69f1541bed9ae4f3de
#
_entry.id   8bee171bf7109e69f1541bed9ae4f3de
#
_cell.length_a   1.000
_cell.length_b   1.000
_cell.length_c   1.000
_cell.angle_alpha   90.00
_cell.angle_beta   90.00
_cell.angle_gamma   90.00
#
_symmetry.space_group_name_H-M   'P 1'
#
loop_
_entity.id
_entity.type
_entity.pdbx_description
1 polymer ?
#
loop_
_entity_poly.entity_id
_entity_poly.type
_entity_poly.pdbx_seq_one_letter_code
_entity_poly.pdbx_strand_id
1 'polypeptide(L)'
;MVHVGGEEGRIASATESLVDYNRCGTPLIELVTEPDLRTPEEARLFMEKLRQTFLTLGISDCSLENGSMRCDGNVSLRRRGTTALGTKTELKNINSFKSLHDGLEYEICRQAEVLEEGGIIYQETRHWEPSRKRTIVMRVKETADDYRLFPDPDLAPFDLTDEFIEAARARIPELPDAKRDRYMADFGLKRADAAQLAADPKVADFFEKAVEGAPAKAVPTVANVMVNLVPSYDALNPAQVRSISALLAEDAITFAQAREVLDAVNGTEDDPERVVDERGLRQVTDTGALEPIVDEVLGRCADQVQQYHDGNKKVIGFLVGQCMKAAKGSGNPKLFNQLLAQKLG
;
A
#
# COMPACT_ATOMS: atom_id res chain seq x y z
N MET A 1 -17.97 -26.23 10.25
CA MET A 1 -18.28 -27.38 11.10
C MET A 1 -17.76 -27.07 12.50
N VAL A 2 -18.58 -27.23 13.52
CA VAL A 2 -18.22 -27.02 14.94
C VAL A 2 -18.47 -28.33 15.68
N HIS A 3 -17.49 -28.79 16.44
CA HIS A 3 -17.59 -29.99 17.27
C HIS A 3 -17.97 -29.59 18.69
N VAL A 4 -19.06 -30.14 19.21
CA VAL A 4 -19.62 -29.83 20.54
C VAL A 4 -19.22 -30.92 21.54
N GLY A 5 -18.79 -30.53 22.72
CA GLY A 5 -18.45 -31.46 23.80
C GLY A 5 -17.03 -32.05 23.72
N GLY A 6 -16.23 -31.65 22.74
CA GLY A 6 -14.83 -32.06 22.60
C GLY A 6 -13.84 -31.02 23.12
N GLU A 7 -12.61 -31.43 23.44
CA GLU A 7 -11.51 -30.52 23.76
C GLU A 7 -11.10 -29.75 22.49
N GLU A 8 -11.15 -28.41 22.53
CA GLU A 8 -10.65 -27.49 21.51
C GLU A 8 -11.00 -27.86 20.04
N GLY A 9 -12.24 -28.21 19.76
CA GLY A 9 -12.72 -28.43 18.38
C GLY A 9 -12.23 -29.73 17.72
N ARG A 10 -11.72 -30.69 18.48
CA ARG A 10 -11.32 -32.01 17.99
C ARG A 10 -12.50 -32.97 17.90
N ILE A 11 -12.52 -33.76 16.80
CA ILE A 11 -13.56 -34.80 16.57
C ILE A 11 -13.49 -35.92 17.63
N ALA A 12 -12.31 -36.24 18.13
CA ALA A 12 -12.03 -37.46 18.92
C ALA A 12 -12.81 -37.56 20.25
N SER A 13 -13.35 -36.47 20.77
CA SER A 13 -14.16 -36.45 22.01
C SER A 13 -15.48 -35.70 21.86
N ALA A 14 -15.85 -35.35 20.64
CA ALA A 14 -17.06 -34.60 20.36
C ALA A 14 -18.28 -35.52 20.44
N THR A 15 -19.34 -35.08 21.11
CA THR A 15 -20.63 -35.78 21.17
C THR A 15 -21.47 -35.50 19.93
N GLU A 16 -21.33 -34.30 19.35
CA GLU A 16 -22.07 -33.85 18.18
C GLU A 16 -21.21 -32.98 17.28
N SER A 17 -21.56 -32.92 16.00
CA SER A 17 -20.98 -32.00 15.04
C SER A 17 -22.05 -31.16 14.37
N LEU A 18 -21.99 -29.85 14.57
CA LEU A 18 -22.86 -28.90 13.89
C LEU A 18 -22.24 -28.54 12.54
N VAL A 19 -23.00 -28.74 11.48
CA VAL A 19 -22.55 -28.44 10.11
C VAL A 19 -23.36 -27.26 9.58
N ASP A 20 -22.62 -26.23 9.15
CA ASP A 20 -23.18 -25.06 8.49
C ASP A 20 -22.91 -25.16 6.98
N TYR A 21 -23.97 -25.15 6.18
CA TYR A 21 -23.91 -25.24 4.72
C TYR A 21 -23.95 -23.88 4.02
N ASN A 22 -23.95 -22.75 4.73
CA ASN A 22 -24.03 -21.41 4.13
C ASN A 22 -22.87 -21.11 3.16
N ARG A 23 -21.74 -21.79 3.31
CA ARG A 23 -20.58 -21.69 2.40
C ARG A 23 -20.42 -22.91 1.47
N CYS A 24 -21.42 -23.76 1.41
CA CYS A 24 -21.43 -24.91 0.50
C CYS A 24 -21.52 -24.42 -0.96
N GLY A 25 -20.70 -24.98 -1.84
CA GLY A 25 -20.65 -24.56 -3.25
C GLY A 25 -19.94 -23.24 -3.53
N THR A 26 -19.31 -22.60 -2.53
CA THR A 26 -18.46 -21.44 -2.77
C THR A 26 -17.24 -21.86 -3.60
N PRO A 27 -17.00 -21.25 -4.78
CA PRO A 27 -15.86 -21.60 -5.60
C PRO A 27 -14.53 -21.28 -4.91
N LEU A 28 -13.53 -22.13 -5.09
CA LEU A 28 -12.19 -21.97 -4.56
C LEU A 28 -11.18 -22.06 -5.70
N ILE A 29 -10.26 -21.10 -5.74
CA ILE A 29 -9.06 -21.16 -6.58
C ILE A 29 -7.90 -21.55 -5.68
N GLU A 30 -7.16 -22.58 -6.03
CA GLU A 30 -5.90 -22.96 -5.43
C GLU A 30 -4.77 -22.65 -6.41
N LEU A 31 -3.82 -21.79 -5.99
CA LEU A 31 -2.63 -21.46 -6.76
C LEU A 31 -1.41 -22.03 -6.04
N VAL A 32 -0.70 -22.91 -6.71
CA VAL A 32 0.55 -23.51 -6.22
C VAL A 32 1.70 -23.01 -7.08
N THR A 33 2.70 -22.40 -6.45
CA THR A 33 3.91 -21.94 -7.16
C THR A 33 4.90 -23.10 -7.35
N GLU A 34 5.71 -23.02 -8.38
CA GLU A 34 6.94 -23.78 -8.45
C GLU A 34 7.91 -23.32 -7.33
N PRO A 35 8.88 -24.15 -6.90
CA PRO A 35 9.82 -23.81 -5.84
C PRO A 35 10.93 -22.87 -6.33
N ASP A 36 10.56 -21.72 -6.85
CA ASP A 36 11.43 -20.71 -7.46
C ASP A 36 11.53 -19.40 -6.68
N LEU A 37 10.67 -19.17 -5.66
CA LEU A 37 10.84 -18.11 -4.68
C LEU A 37 12.04 -18.43 -3.77
N ARG A 38 12.89 -17.43 -3.49
CA ARG A 38 14.16 -17.63 -2.79
C ARG A 38 14.26 -16.94 -1.44
N THR A 39 13.43 -15.93 -1.19
CA THR A 39 13.46 -15.14 0.04
C THR A 39 12.06 -14.96 0.63
N PRO A 40 11.94 -14.74 1.94
CA PRO A 40 10.67 -14.38 2.58
C PRO A 40 10.05 -13.13 1.99
N GLU A 41 10.87 -12.16 1.59
CA GLU A 41 10.42 -10.92 0.97
C GLU A 41 9.81 -11.15 -0.42
N GLU A 42 10.39 -12.03 -1.24
CA GLU A 42 9.79 -12.43 -2.53
C GLU A 42 8.42 -13.08 -2.33
N ALA A 43 8.28 -13.95 -1.34
CA ALA A 43 7.00 -14.58 -1.01
C ALA A 43 5.95 -13.54 -0.56
N ARG A 44 6.35 -12.58 0.27
CA ARG A 44 5.49 -11.48 0.72
C ARG A 44 5.02 -10.64 -0.47
N LEU A 45 5.94 -10.19 -1.31
CA LEU A 45 5.65 -9.38 -2.49
C LEU A 45 4.77 -10.13 -3.50
N PHE A 46 5.00 -11.43 -3.69
CA PHE A 46 4.17 -12.27 -4.53
C PHE A 46 2.71 -12.29 -4.04
N MET A 47 2.50 -12.49 -2.73
CA MET A 47 1.16 -12.50 -2.15
C MET A 47 0.46 -11.14 -2.24
N GLU A 48 1.19 -10.04 -2.03
CA GLU A 48 0.65 -8.70 -2.23
C GLU A 48 0.23 -8.47 -3.67
N LYS A 49 1.04 -8.90 -4.61
CA LYS A 49 0.75 -8.78 -6.04
C LYS A 49 -0.46 -9.61 -6.46
N LEU A 50 -0.55 -10.84 -5.96
CA LEU A 50 -1.69 -11.72 -6.20
C LEU A 50 -2.99 -11.11 -5.65
N ARG A 51 -2.94 -10.56 -4.43
CA ARG A 51 -4.06 -9.84 -3.81
C ARG A 51 -4.51 -8.67 -4.69
N GLN A 52 -3.61 -7.82 -5.14
CA GLN A 52 -3.92 -6.70 -6.02
C GLN A 52 -4.61 -7.16 -7.31
N THR A 53 -4.11 -8.24 -7.91
CA THR A 53 -4.69 -8.82 -9.12
C THR A 53 -6.11 -9.33 -8.88
N PHE A 54 -6.35 -10.08 -7.81
CA PHE A 54 -7.68 -10.64 -7.51
C PHE A 54 -8.70 -9.56 -7.14
N LEU A 55 -8.28 -8.51 -6.42
CA LEU A 55 -9.12 -7.35 -6.15
C LEU A 55 -9.50 -6.63 -7.45
N THR A 56 -8.55 -6.44 -8.36
CA THR A 56 -8.78 -5.78 -9.66
C THR A 56 -9.73 -6.60 -10.54
N LEU A 57 -9.61 -7.93 -10.50
CA LEU A 57 -10.52 -8.84 -11.21
C LEU A 57 -11.92 -8.93 -10.55
N GLY A 58 -12.08 -8.43 -9.33
CA GLY A 58 -13.34 -8.48 -8.59
C GLY A 58 -13.78 -9.89 -8.19
N ILE A 59 -12.84 -10.86 -8.10
CA ILE A 59 -13.15 -12.28 -7.83
C ILE A 59 -13.09 -12.62 -6.35
N SER A 60 -12.50 -11.80 -5.52
CA SER A 60 -12.38 -11.97 -4.06
C SER A 60 -12.13 -10.63 -3.37
N ASP A 61 -12.55 -10.49 -2.10
CA ASP A 61 -12.14 -9.41 -1.19
C ASP A 61 -10.75 -9.64 -0.59
N CYS A 62 -10.17 -10.82 -0.81
CA CYS A 62 -8.83 -11.19 -0.38
C CYS A 62 -8.52 -10.91 1.10
N SER A 63 -9.50 -11.13 1.99
CA SER A 63 -9.32 -10.97 3.42
C SER A 63 -8.69 -12.23 4.02
N LEU A 64 -7.46 -12.09 4.55
CA LEU A 64 -6.80 -13.16 5.30
C LEU A 64 -7.48 -13.37 6.66
N GLU A 65 -8.01 -12.32 7.28
CA GLU A 65 -8.71 -12.38 8.57
C GLU A 65 -10.05 -13.13 8.47
N ASN A 66 -10.83 -12.84 7.43
CA ASN A 66 -12.12 -13.49 7.17
C ASN A 66 -11.98 -14.85 6.47
N GLY A 67 -10.74 -15.23 6.08
CA GLY A 67 -10.44 -16.50 5.43
C GLY A 67 -10.94 -16.64 3.99
N SER A 68 -11.25 -15.53 3.31
CA SER A 68 -11.51 -15.50 1.87
C SER A 68 -10.23 -15.56 1.04
N MET A 69 -9.09 -15.31 1.65
CA MET A 69 -7.76 -15.63 1.14
C MET A 69 -7.00 -16.42 2.19
N ARG A 70 -6.24 -17.43 1.78
CA ARG A 70 -5.38 -18.22 2.66
C ARG A 70 -4.01 -18.36 2.02
N CYS A 71 -3.00 -18.54 2.83
CA CYS A 71 -1.65 -18.78 2.37
C CYS A 71 -0.99 -19.82 3.25
N ASP A 72 -0.42 -20.84 2.63
CA ASP A 72 0.47 -21.81 3.26
C ASP A 72 1.88 -21.61 2.70
N GLY A 73 2.88 -21.44 3.57
CA GLY A 73 4.28 -21.28 3.18
C GLY A 73 5.03 -22.60 3.25
N ASN A 74 5.59 -23.06 2.13
CA ASN A 74 6.48 -24.22 2.12
C ASN A 74 7.93 -23.78 1.98
N VAL A 75 8.81 -24.24 2.85
CA VAL A 75 10.22 -23.88 2.85
C VAL A 75 11.11 -25.09 3.05
N SER A 76 12.20 -25.16 2.30
CA SER A 76 13.29 -26.12 2.48
C SER A 76 14.63 -25.45 2.19
N LEU A 77 15.69 -25.95 2.80
CA LEU A 77 17.05 -25.46 2.56
C LEU A 77 17.87 -26.48 1.78
N ARG A 78 18.79 -25.98 0.98
CA ARG A 78 19.81 -26.78 0.29
C ARG A 78 21.16 -26.06 0.32
N ARG A 79 22.23 -26.80 0.19
CA ARG A 79 23.56 -26.20 0.06
C ARG A 79 23.67 -25.38 -1.22
N ARG A 80 24.33 -24.22 -1.15
CA ARG A 80 24.59 -23.41 -2.33
C ARG A 80 25.36 -24.20 -3.39
N GLY A 81 24.92 -24.12 -4.64
CA GLY A 81 25.52 -24.86 -5.75
C GLY A 81 24.91 -26.24 -5.99
N THR A 82 24.01 -26.74 -5.14
CA THR A 82 23.24 -27.99 -5.39
C THR A 82 21.89 -27.71 -6.03
N THR A 83 21.37 -28.68 -6.77
CA THR A 83 20.04 -28.59 -7.43
C THR A 83 18.95 -29.35 -6.66
N ALA A 84 19.31 -30.40 -5.93
CA ALA A 84 18.37 -31.18 -5.12
C ALA A 84 17.77 -30.34 -4.00
N LEU A 85 16.44 -30.33 -3.90
CA LEU A 85 15.72 -29.67 -2.82
C LEU A 85 15.88 -30.46 -1.50
N GLY A 86 15.90 -29.72 -0.38
CA GLY A 86 15.87 -30.32 0.95
C GLY A 86 14.45 -30.74 1.36
N THR A 87 14.34 -31.31 2.56
CA THR A 87 13.05 -31.66 3.15
C THR A 87 12.27 -30.38 3.47
N LYS A 88 11.04 -30.30 2.99
CA LYS A 88 10.19 -29.13 3.19
C LYS A 88 9.44 -29.17 4.50
N THR A 89 9.27 -28.00 5.10
CA THR A 89 8.35 -27.73 6.21
C THR A 89 7.23 -26.83 5.71
N GLU A 90 5.99 -27.16 6.07
CA GLU A 90 4.80 -26.40 5.72
C GLU A 90 4.44 -25.46 6.88
N LEU A 91 4.33 -24.17 6.62
CA LEU A 91 3.85 -23.16 7.57
C LEU A 91 2.37 -22.88 7.34
N LYS A 92 1.57 -23.02 8.39
CA LYS A 92 0.15 -22.71 8.44
C LYS A 92 -0.17 -21.58 9.42
N ASN A 93 -1.45 -21.17 9.45
CA ASN A 93 -1.92 -20.10 10.31
C ASN A 93 -1.28 -18.73 9.99
N ILE A 94 -1.18 -18.45 8.71
CA ILE A 94 -0.67 -17.18 8.18
C ILE A 94 -1.85 -16.24 7.96
N ASN A 95 -2.01 -15.27 8.86
CA ASN A 95 -3.13 -14.32 8.87
C ASN A 95 -2.73 -12.91 8.37
N SER A 96 -1.49 -12.72 7.95
CA SER A 96 -1.01 -11.49 7.33
C SER A 96 0.22 -11.75 6.46
N PHE A 97 0.50 -10.87 5.50
CA PHE A 97 1.72 -10.96 4.68
C PHE A 97 3.00 -10.79 5.51
N LYS A 98 2.91 -9.99 6.58
CA LYS A 98 3.99 -9.87 7.55
C LYS A 98 4.24 -11.19 8.29
N SER A 99 3.18 -11.88 8.71
CA SER A 99 3.30 -13.20 9.35
C SER A 99 3.90 -14.25 8.42
N LEU A 100 3.61 -14.16 7.11
CA LEU A 100 4.26 -15.02 6.11
C LEU A 100 5.77 -14.77 6.07
N HIS A 101 6.16 -13.51 5.91
CA HIS A 101 7.58 -13.12 5.89
C HIS A 101 8.30 -13.59 7.15
N ASP A 102 7.81 -13.17 8.32
CA ASP A 102 8.47 -13.43 9.60
C ASP A 102 8.52 -14.94 9.93
N GLY A 103 7.46 -15.68 9.57
CA GLY A 103 7.40 -17.12 9.76
C GLY A 103 8.39 -17.88 8.87
N LEU A 104 8.50 -17.49 7.60
CA LEU A 104 9.48 -18.07 6.67
C LEU A 104 10.91 -17.74 7.08
N GLU A 105 11.17 -16.49 7.50
CA GLU A 105 12.51 -16.09 7.96
C GLU A 105 12.95 -16.89 9.20
N TYR A 106 12.06 -17.03 10.19
CA TYR A 106 12.32 -17.86 11.35
C TYR A 106 12.60 -19.31 10.96
N GLU A 107 11.79 -19.88 10.08
CA GLU A 107 11.94 -21.28 9.70
C GLU A 107 13.21 -21.54 8.89
N ILE A 108 13.64 -20.60 8.06
CA ILE A 108 14.93 -20.64 7.37
C ILE A 108 16.08 -20.69 8.38
N CYS A 109 16.07 -19.82 9.39
CA CYS A 109 17.09 -19.80 10.44
C CYS A 109 17.10 -21.11 11.23
N ARG A 110 15.93 -21.59 11.67
CA ARG A 110 15.79 -22.84 12.40
C ARG A 110 16.33 -24.05 11.62
N GLN A 111 15.96 -24.16 10.34
CA GLN A 111 16.44 -25.26 9.49
C GLN A 111 17.95 -25.17 9.27
N ALA A 112 18.50 -23.96 9.12
CA ALA A 112 19.94 -23.76 8.97
C ALA A 112 20.70 -24.26 10.23
N GLU A 113 20.27 -23.84 11.42
CA GLU A 113 20.86 -24.27 12.69
C GLU A 113 20.84 -25.80 12.83
N VAL A 114 19.70 -26.44 12.63
CA VAL A 114 19.56 -27.89 12.71
C VAL A 114 20.51 -28.62 11.73
N LEU A 115 20.58 -28.13 10.48
CA LEU A 115 21.43 -28.77 9.45
C LEU A 115 22.93 -28.53 9.68
N GLU A 116 23.33 -27.38 10.24
CA GLU A 116 24.70 -27.04 10.59
C GLU A 116 25.20 -27.89 11.78
N GLU A 117 24.31 -28.20 12.72
CA GLU A 117 24.57 -29.11 13.83
C GLU A 117 24.56 -30.61 13.42
N GLY A 118 24.32 -30.90 12.16
CA GLY A 118 24.27 -32.28 11.64
C GLY A 118 22.94 -33.01 11.91
N GLY A 119 21.90 -32.26 12.32
CA GLY A 119 20.56 -32.80 12.55
C GLY A 119 19.78 -33.05 11.23
N ILE A 120 18.55 -33.49 11.36
CA ILE A 120 17.67 -33.87 10.28
C ILE A 120 16.40 -33.00 10.31
N ILE A 121 15.98 -32.48 9.16
CA ILE A 121 14.69 -31.83 9.00
C ILE A 121 13.65 -32.87 8.62
N TYR A 122 12.56 -32.91 9.37
CA TYR A 122 11.41 -33.79 9.08
C TYR A 122 10.37 -33.04 8.26
N GLN A 123 9.64 -33.77 7.43
CA GLN A 123 8.49 -33.23 6.73
C GLN A 123 7.34 -33.05 7.72
N GLU A 124 7.13 -31.83 8.14
CA GLU A 124 6.17 -31.47 9.18
C GLU A 124 5.36 -30.22 8.81
N THR A 125 4.18 -30.12 9.41
CA THR A 125 3.37 -28.90 9.40
C THR A 125 3.61 -28.15 10.71
N ARG A 126 3.94 -26.89 10.60
CA ARG A 126 4.17 -25.98 11.73
C ARG A 126 3.22 -24.81 11.64
N HIS A 127 2.83 -24.22 12.76
CA HIS A 127 2.09 -22.98 12.75
C HIS A 127 2.98 -21.81 13.22
N TRP A 128 2.79 -20.64 12.66
CA TRP A 128 3.41 -19.41 13.11
C TRP A 128 2.69 -18.85 14.34
N GLU A 129 3.43 -18.58 15.42
CA GLU A 129 2.95 -17.96 16.66
C GLU A 129 3.53 -16.54 16.79
N PRO A 130 2.78 -15.48 16.37
CA PRO A 130 3.30 -14.10 16.33
C PRO A 130 3.74 -13.57 17.69
N SER A 131 3.03 -13.94 18.77
CA SER A 131 3.32 -13.50 20.14
C SER A 131 4.70 -13.95 20.63
N ARG A 132 5.13 -15.15 20.24
CA ARG A 132 6.42 -15.74 20.61
C ARG A 132 7.46 -15.67 19.49
N LYS A 133 7.08 -15.14 18.32
CA LYS A 133 7.93 -15.04 17.13
C LYS A 133 8.63 -16.35 16.78
N ARG A 134 7.90 -17.46 16.78
CA ARG A 134 8.43 -18.79 16.48
C ARG A 134 7.40 -19.67 15.80
N THR A 135 7.88 -20.73 15.17
CA THR A 135 7.00 -21.78 14.66
C THR A 135 6.87 -22.93 15.68
N ILE A 136 5.68 -23.54 15.73
CA ILE A 136 5.38 -24.68 16.61
C ILE A 136 4.91 -25.84 15.76
N VAL A 137 5.40 -27.05 16.04
CA VAL A 137 4.99 -28.27 15.35
C VAL A 137 3.51 -28.54 15.61
N MET A 138 2.73 -28.73 14.55
CA MET A 138 1.35 -29.20 14.63
C MET A 138 1.24 -30.70 14.43
N ARG A 139 1.90 -31.20 13.39
CA ARG A 139 1.93 -32.63 13.07
C ARG A 139 3.17 -32.97 12.25
N VAL A 140 3.65 -34.19 12.40
CA VAL A 140 4.65 -34.78 11.50
C VAL A 140 3.90 -35.58 10.44
N LYS A 141 4.26 -35.42 9.17
CA LYS A 141 3.68 -36.19 8.07
C LYS A 141 4.50 -37.47 7.87
N GLU A 142 3.91 -38.61 8.18
CA GLU A 142 4.57 -39.90 8.01
C GLU A 142 4.47 -40.46 6.59
N THR A 143 3.44 -40.06 5.82
CA THR A 143 3.19 -40.50 4.45
C THR A 143 2.65 -39.38 3.59
N ALA A 144 2.88 -39.48 2.27
CA ALA A 144 2.22 -38.60 1.31
C ALA A 144 0.69 -38.82 1.34
N ASP A 145 -0.08 -37.74 1.50
CA ASP A 145 -1.53 -37.80 1.44
C ASP A 145 -1.96 -38.28 0.03
N ASP A 146 -2.69 -39.41 -0.02
CA ASP A 146 -3.36 -39.85 -1.22
C ASP A 146 -4.66 -39.04 -1.40
N TYR A 147 -4.65 -38.08 -2.33
CA TYR A 147 -5.81 -37.22 -2.58
C TYR A 147 -6.98 -37.92 -3.24
N ARG A 148 -6.83 -39.19 -3.66
CA ARG A 148 -7.87 -40.01 -4.31
C ARG A 148 -8.62 -39.26 -5.39
N LEU A 149 -7.87 -38.56 -6.26
CA LEU A 149 -8.43 -37.80 -7.38
C LEU A 149 -9.09 -38.77 -8.38
N PHE A 150 -10.39 -38.69 -8.49
CA PHE A 150 -11.20 -39.37 -9.47
C PHE A 150 -12.33 -38.46 -9.95
N PRO A 151 -12.86 -38.64 -11.17
CA PRO A 151 -14.00 -37.87 -11.65
C PRO A 151 -15.21 -38.05 -10.75
N ASP A 152 -15.88 -36.95 -10.40
CA ASP A 152 -17.12 -36.99 -9.65
C ASP A 152 -18.22 -37.52 -10.56
N PRO A 153 -18.94 -38.63 -10.17
CA PRO A 153 -19.95 -39.26 -11.04
C PRO A 153 -21.19 -38.36 -11.25
N ASP A 154 -21.43 -37.40 -10.38
CA ASP A 154 -22.57 -36.47 -10.44
C ASP A 154 -22.27 -35.21 -11.26
N LEU A 155 -21.01 -34.98 -11.64
CA LEU A 155 -20.58 -33.83 -12.44
C LEU A 155 -20.26 -34.24 -13.88
N ALA A 156 -21.01 -33.69 -14.83
CA ALA A 156 -20.70 -33.85 -16.25
C ALA A 156 -19.39 -33.10 -16.60
N PRO A 157 -18.59 -33.65 -17.56
CA PRO A 157 -17.43 -32.94 -18.08
C PRO A 157 -17.84 -31.59 -18.66
N PHE A 158 -17.05 -30.53 -18.31
CA PHE A 158 -17.20 -29.22 -18.91
C PHE A 158 -16.18 -29.06 -20.04
N ASP A 159 -16.67 -28.66 -21.20
CA ASP A 159 -15.83 -28.30 -22.34
C ASP A 159 -15.78 -26.75 -22.42
N LEU A 160 -14.59 -26.20 -22.18
CA LEU A 160 -14.35 -24.73 -22.26
C LEU A 160 -14.01 -24.43 -23.72
N THR A 161 -15.00 -23.95 -24.47
CA THR A 161 -14.80 -23.54 -25.87
C THR A 161 -13.92 -22.28 -25.97
N ASP A 162 -13.28 -22.07 -27.14
CA ASP A 162 -12.47 -20.88 -27.40
C ASP A 162 -13.31 -19.62 -27.27
N GLU A 163 -14.59 -19.64 -27.67
CA GLU A 163 -15.50 -18.50 -27.54
C GLU A 163 -15.73 -18.13 -26.08
N PHE A 164 -15.86 -19.13 -25.19
CA PHE A 164 -16.00 -18.92 -23.75
C PHE A 164 -14.73 -18.27 -23.17
N ILE A 165 -13.58 -18.78 -23.56
CA ILE A 165 -12.27 -18.26 -23.11
C ILE A 165 -12.07 -16.82 -23.59
N GLU A 166 -12.33 -16.53 -24.86
CA GLU A 166 -12.20 -15.17 -25.41
C GLU A 166 -13.20 -14.19 -24.79
N ALA A 167 -14.44 -14.62 -24.53
CA ALA A 167 -15.41 -13.82 -23.81
C ALA A 167 -14.97 -13.50 -22.36
N ALA A 168 -14.31 -14.45 -21.68
CA ALA A 168 -13.73 -14.20 -20.38
C ALA A 168 -12.54 -13.23 -20.45
N ARG A 169 -11.66 -13.41 -21.43
CA ARG A 169 -10.50 -12.56 -21.69
C ARG A 169 -10.90 -11.10 -21.96
N ALA A 170 -11.95 -10.88 -22.75
CA ALA A 170 -12.47 -9.56 -23.06
C ALA A 170 -13.02 -8.80 -21.83
N ARG A 171 -13.31 -9.48 -20.74
CA ARG A 171 -13.78 -8.89 -19.48
C ARG A 171 -12.67 -8.57 -18.49
N ILE A 172 -11.43 -8.97 -18.78
CA ILE A 172 -10.29 -8.66 -17.90
C ILE A 172 -10.04 -7.14 -17.93
N PRO A 173 -10.14 -6.44 -16.78
CA PRO A 173 -9.84 -5.02 -16.72
C PRO A 173 -8.34 -4.76 -16.85
N GLU A 174 -7.96 -3.50 -17.00
CA GLU A 174 -6.55 -3.12 -16.93
C GLU A 174 -5.96 -3.52 -15.58
N LEU A 175 -4.93 -4.38 -15.60
CA LEU A 175 -4.29 -4.90 -14.39
C LEU A 175 -3.38 -3.84 -13.73
N PRO A 176 -3.08 -3.97 -12.41
CA PRO A 176 -2.33 -2.95 -11.66
C PRO A 176 -0.98 -2.58 -12.26
N ASP A 177 -0.24 -3.53 -12.86
CA ASP A 177 1.05 -3.23 -13.48
C ASP A 177 0.90 -2.40 -14.76
N ALA A 178 -0.05 -2.75 -15.62
CA ALA A 178 -0.33 -1.98 -16.83
C ALA A 178 -0.80 -0.56 -16.46
N LYS A 179 -1.69 -0.46 -15.46
CA LYS A 179 -2.18 0.82 -14.94
C LYS A 179 -1.06 1.69 -14.37
N ARG A 180 -0.16 1.10 -13.56
CA ARG A 180 1.04 1.78 -13.06
C ARG A 180 1.90 2.31 -14.20
N ASP A 181 2.18 1.47 -15.20
CA ASP A 181 3.05 1.83 -16.32
C ASP A 181 2.39 2.92 -17.18
N ARG A 182 1.07 2.87 -17.35
CA ARG A 182 0.28 3.95 -17.97
C ARG A 182 0.38 5.26 -17.17
N TYR A 183 0.22 5.23 -15.86
CA TYR A 183 0.34 6.44 -15.03
C TYR A 183 1.74 7.06 -15.10
N MET A 184 2.78 6.23 -15.23
CA MET A 184 4.15 6.72 -15.46
C MET A 184 4.30 7.34 -16.85
N ALA A 185 3.75 6.71 -17.87
CA ALA A 185 3.88 7.17 -19.27
C ALA A 185 3.04 8.42 -19.56
N ASP A 186 1.75 8.40 -19.18
CA ASP A 186 0.79 9.45 -19.56
C ASP A 186 0.88 10.67 -18.62
N PHE A 187 1.16 10.44 -17.35
CA PHE A 187 1.14 11.49 -16.32
C PHE A 187 2.53 11.85 -15.76
N GLY A 188 3.57 11.15 -16.17
CA GLY A 188 4.93 11.41 -15.70
C GLY A 188 5.13 11.13 -14.21
N LEU A 189 4.32 10.26 -13.62
CA LEU A 189 4.41 9.92 -12.19
C LEU A 189 5.66 9.10 -11.89
N LYS A 190 6.18 9.25 -10.66
CA LYS A 190 7.22 8.37 -10.16
C LYS A 190 6.66 6.97 -9.97
N ARG A 191 7.50 5.95 -10.18
CA ARG A 191 7.09 4.53 -10.07
C ARG A 191 6.43 4.19 -8.73
N ALA A 192 6.95 4.74 -7.61
CA ALA A 192 6.40 4.50 -6.28
C ALA A 192 4.98 5.03 -6.14
N ASP A 193 4.74 6.28 -6.55
CA ASP A 193 3.43 6.95 -6.47
C ASP A 193 2.42 6.25 -7.40
N ALA A 194 2.85 5.96 -8.65
CA ALA A 194 2.02 5.25 -9.62
C ALA A 194 1.65 3.83 -9.13
N ALA A 195 2.60 3.11 -8.50
CA ALA A 195 2.33 1.78 -7.95
C ALA A 195 1.34 1.83 -6.79
N GLN A 196 1.47 2.82 -5.89
CA GLN A 196 0.55 2.99 -4.76
C GLN A 196 -0.86 3.33 -5.22
N LEU A 197 -1.01 4.24 -6.20
CA LEU A 197 -2.29 4.63 -6.76
C LEU A 197 -2.96 3.51 -7.57
N ALA A 198 -2.20 2.62 -8.19
CA ALA A 198 -2.71 1.50 -8.98
C ALA A 198 -2.99 0.24 -8.15
N ALA A 199 -2.56 0.19 -6.87
CA ALA A 199 -2.59 -1.03 -6.06
C ALA A 199 -4.00 -1.46 -5.65
N ASP A 200 -4.91 -0.51 -5.45
CA ASP A 200 -6.30 -0.76 -5.09
C ASP A 200 -7.23 -0.19 -6.16
N PRO A 201 -8.18 -0.98 -6.67
CA PRO A 201 -9.10 -0.54 -7.71
C PRO A 201 -9.90 0.72 -7.36
N LYS A 202 -10.32 0.86 -6.09
CA LYS A 202 -11.08 2.04 -5.61
C LYS A 202 -10.21 3.29 -5.63
N VAL A 203 -8.95 3.16 -5.19
CA VAL A 203 -7.99 4.27 -5.19
C VAL A 203 -7.66 4.68 -6.62
N ALA A 204 -7.47 3.71 -7.52
CA ALA A 204 -7.21 3.96 -8.94
C ALA A 204 -8.38 4.68 -9.61
N ASP A 205 -9.61 4.22 -9.39
CA ASP A 205 -10.83 4.86 -9.91
C ASP A 205 -10.99 6.29 -9.36
N PHE A 206 -10.74 6.48 -8.07
CA PHE A 206 -10.76 7.80 -7.45
C PHE A 206 -9.72 8.74 -8.08
N PHE A 207 -8.49 8.25 -8.28
CA PHE A 207 -7.42 9.03 -8.91
C PHE A 207 -7.78 9.41 -10.33
N GLU A 208 -8.25 8.48 -11.14
CA GLU A 208 -8.66 8.74 -12.53
C GLU A 208 -9.76 9.80 -12.60
N LYS A 209 -10.77 9.73 -11.72
CA LYS A 209 -11.81 10.76 -11.59
C LYS A 209 -11.25 12.10 -11.10
N ALA A 210 -10.28 12.09 -10.19
CA ALA A 210 -9.67 13.32 -9.68
C ALA A 210 -8.84 14.04 -10.75
N VAL A 211 -8.23 13.33 -11.70
CA VAL A 211 -7.44 13.92 -12.78
C VAL A 211 -8.23 14.19 -14.06
N GLU A 212 -9.47 13.73 -14.15
CA GLU A 212 -10.33 13.94 -15.31
C GLU A 212 -10.51 15.44 -15.59
N GLY A 213 -10.09 15.88 -16.80
CA GLY A 213 -10.12 17.29 -17.19
C GLY A 213 -9.06 18.18 -16.51
N ALA A 214 -8.20 17.65 -15.66
CA ALA A 214 -7.11 18.42 -15.07
C ALA A 214 -6.01 18.70 -16.12
N PRO A 215 -5.38 19.89 -16.10
CA PRO A 215 -4.21 20.14 -16.92
C PRO A 215 -3.09 19.13 -16.62
N ALA A 216 -2.39 18.64 -17.64
CA ALA A 216 -1.33 17.61 -17.48
C ALA A 216 -0.30 17.97 -16.40
N LYS A 217 0.08 19.26 -16.31
CA LYS A 217 1.00 19.76 -15.28
C LYS A 217 0.48 19.67 -13.83
N ALA A 218 -0.84 19.58 -13.64
CA ALA A 218 -1.45 19.49 -12.30
C ALA A 218 -1.58 18.04 -11.82
N VAL A 219 -1.54 17.06 -12.70
CA VAL A 219 -1.73 15.64 -12.35
C VAL A 219 -0.71 15.13 -11.32
N PRO A 220 0.60 15.48 -11.42
CA PRO A 220 1.56 15.10 -10.38
C PRO A 220 1.22 15.69 -8.99
N THR A 221 0.60 16.87 -8.94
CA THR A 221 0.15 17.47 -7.68
C THR A 221 -1.04 16.70 -7.11
N VAL A 222 -2.01 16.30 -7.94
CA VAL A 222 -3.13 15.43 -7.52
C VAL A 222 -2.59 14.12 -6.96
N ALA A 223 -1.66 13.47 -7.66
CA ALA A 223 -1.02 12.24 -7.18
C ALA A 223 -0.32 12.44 -5.83
N ASN A 224 0.43 13.54 -5.68
CA ASN A 224 1.13 13.88 -4.45
C ASN A 224 0.17 14.14 -3.27
N VAL A 225 -0.93 14.84 -3.51
CA VAL A 225 -1.99 15.07 -2.49
C VAL A 225 -2.60 13.75 -2.07
N MET A 226 -2.97 12.89 -3.03
CA MET A 226 -3.58 11.60 -2.75
C MET A 226 -2.66 10.68 -1.95
N VAL A 227 -1.40 10.58 -2.34
CA VAL A 227 -0.42 9.67 -1.69
C VAL A 227 -0.04 10.15 -0.28
N ASN A 228 0.06 11.48 -0.06
CA ASN A 228 0.66 12.00 1.16
C ASN A 228 -0.32 12.68 2.13
N LEU A 229 -1.49 13.11 1.66
CA LEU A 229 -2.43 13.86 2.48
C LEU A 229 -3.76 13.15 2.74
N VAL A 230 -4.24 12.34 1.79
CA VAL A 230 -5.55 11.68 1.89
C VAL A 230 -5.44 10.40 2.74
N PRO A 231 -6.01 10.37 3.95
CA PRO A 231 -5.94 9.18 4.81
C PRO A 231 -6.96 8.10 4.42
N SER A 232 -8.09 8.50 3.84
CA SER A 232 -9.16 7.62 3.37
C SER A 232 -9.89 8.29 2.21
N TYR A 233 -10.33 7.49 1.24
CA TYR A 233 -11.05 7.96 0.05
C TYR A 233 -12.56 7.82 0.18
N ASP A 234 -13.07 7.22 1.26
CA ASP A 234 -14.49 6.90 1.40
C ASP A 234 -15.37 8.13 1.67
N ALA A 235 -14.79 9.18 2.22
CA ALA A 235 -15.51 10.38 2.64
C ALA A 235 -15.10 11.65 1.86
N LEU A 236 -14.29 11.52 0.83
CA LEU A 236 -13.84 12.62 -0.02
C LEU A 236 -14.43 12.48 -1.43
N ASN A 237 -14.68 13.62 -2.07
CA ASN A 237 -15.07 13.69 -3.47
C ASN A 237 -13.81 13.92 -4.35
N PRO A 238 -13.63 13.19 -5.48
CA PRO A 238 -12.52 13.43 -6.41
C PRO A 238 -12.40 14.89 -6.88
N ALA A 239 -13.51 15.60 -7.05
CA ALA A 239 -13.51 17.02 -7.42
C ALA A 239 -12.90 17.91 -6.33
N GLN A 240 -13.12 17.61 -5.04
CA GLN A 240 -12.52 18.34 -3.94
C GLN A 240 -10.99 18.17 -3.93
N VAL A 241 -10.49 16.94 -4.14
CA VAL A 241 -9.05 16.69 -4.25
C VAL A 241 -8.45 17.40 -5.45
N ARG A 242 -9.14 17.42 -6.58
CA ARG A 242 -8.75 18.19 -7.78
C ARG A 242 -8.61 19.68 -7.48
N SER A 243 -9.64 20.30 -6.87
CA SER A 243 -9.65 21.73 -6.52
C SER A 243 -8.49 22.08 -5.57
N ILE A 244 -8.30 21.31 -4.48
CA ILE A 244 -7.18 21.50 -3.54
C ILE A 244 -5.83 21.38 -4.26
N SER A 245 -5.70 20.42 -5.18
CA SER A 245 -4.47 20.22 -5.94
C SER A 245 -4.21 21.36 -6.93
N ALA A 246 -5.25 21.95 -7.49
CA ALA A 246 -5.13 23.14 -8.34
C ALA A 246 -4.63 24.35 -7.51
N LEU A 247 -5.22 24.60 -6.35
CA LEU A 247 -4.78 25.66 -5.43
C LEU A 247 -3.31 25.48 -4.99
N LEU A 248 -2.88 24.24 -4.79
CA LEU A 248 -1.45 23.93 -4.50
C LEU A 248 -0.54 24.20 -5.71
N ALA A 249 -0.98 23.79 -6.92
CA ALA A 249 -0.22 23.95 -8.15
C ALA A 249 -0.05 25.43 -8.56
N GLU A 250 -0.97 26.28 -8.12
CA GLU A 250 -0.96 27.74 -8.30
C GLU A 250 -0.23 28.49 -7.15
N ASP A 251 0.36 27.74 -6.20
CA ASP A 251 0.93 28.31 -4.97
C ASP A 251 -0.08 29.20 -4.18
N ALA A 252 -1.39 28.98 -4.38
CA ALA A 252 -2.44 29.71 -3.66
C ALA A 252 -2.57 29.28 -2.20
N ILE A 253 -2.20 28.06 -1.88
CA ILE A 253 -2.12 27.52 -0.52
C ILE A 253 -0.84 26.69 -0.35
N THR A 254 -0.40 26.49 0.89
CA THR A 254 0.71 25.59 1.25
C THR A 254 0.22 24.15 1.44
N PHE A 255 1.15 23.20 1.45
CA PHE A 255 0.85 21.77 1.72
C PHE A 255 0.22 21.55 3.11
N ALA A 256 0.61 22.36 4.13
CA ALA A 256 0.00 22.33 5.45
C ALA A 256 -1.45 22.84 5.43
N GLN A 257 -1.71 23.92 4.70
CA GLN A 257 -3.06 24.45 4.51
C GLN A 257 -3.94 23.51 3.69
N ALA A 258 -3.38 22.84 2.68
CA ALA A 258 -4.10 21.80 1.93
C ALA A 258 -4.62 20.67 2.83
N ARG A 259 -3.81 20.24 3.82
CA ARG A 259 -4.25 19.27 4.84
C ARG A 259 -5.42 19.81 5.66
N GLU A 260 -5.32 21.05 6.12
CA GLU A 260 -6.39 21.70 6.89
C GLU A 260 -7.69 21.80 6.07
N VAL A 261 -7.59 22.12 4.78
CA VAL A 261 -8.76 22.16 3.87
C VAL A 261 -9.33 20.77 3.65
N LEU A 262 -8.47 19.75 3.42
CA LEU A 262 -8.90 18.35 3.30
C LEU A 262 -9.67 17.88 4.54
N ASP A 263 -9.16 18.18 5.73
CA ASP A 263 -9.83 17.82 6.99
C ASP A 263 -11.19 18.55 7.13
N ALA A 264 -11.28 19.77 6.63
CA ALA A 264 -12.53 20.55 6.69
C ALA A 264 -13.60 20.06 5.72
N VAL A 265 -13.22 19.61 4.52
CA VAL A 265 -14.17 19.13 3.50
C VAL A 265 -14.46 17.64 3.61
N ASN A 266 -13.74 16.93 4.45
CA ASN A 266 -13.90 15.49 4.65
C ASN A 266 -15.31 15.15 5.16
N GLY A 267 -16.05 14.34 4.39
CA GLY A 267 -17.44 13.98 4.72
C GLY A 267 -18.47 15.06 4.44
N THR A 268 -18.12 16.12 3.72
CA THR A 268 -19.01 17.20 3.32
C THR A 268 -19.02 17.38 1.80
N GLU A 269 -19.99 18.15 1.30
CA GLU A 269 -20.03 18.62 -0.09
C GLU A 269 -19.47 20.05 -0.24
N ASP A 270 -18.74 20.54 0.76
CA ASP A 270 -18.20 21.89 0.74
C ASP A 270 -17.16 22.07 -0.37
N ASP A 271 -17.19 23.27 -0.98
CA ASP A 271 -16.20 23.68 -1.96
C ASP A 271 -14.88 24.05 -1.28
N PRO A 272 -13.75 23.41 -1.60
CA PRO A 272 -12.45 23.75 -1.06
C PRO A 272 -12.04 25.22 -1.24
N GLU A 273 -12.36 25.85 -2.37
CA GLU A 273 -12.05 27.27 -2.61
C GLU A 273 -12.77 28.17 -1.62
N ARG A 274 -14.06 27.89 -1.38
CA ARG A 274 -14.84 28.61 -0.39
C ARG A 274 -14.25 28.46 1.02
N VAL A 275 -13.86 27.23 1.41
CA VAL A 275 -13.23 26.97 2.71
C VAL A 275 -11.90 27.73 2.86
N VAL A 276 -11.09 27.78 1.80
CA VAL A 276 -9.83 28.55 1.78
C VAL A 276 -10.08 30.03 2.00
N ASP A 277 -11.09 30.61 1.32
CA ASP A 277 -11.41 32.03 1.43
C ASP A 277 -12.05 32.38 2.79
N GLU A 278 -13.01 31.59 3.28
CA GLU A 278 -13.66 31.78 4.60
C GLU A 278 -12.66 31.69 5.77
N ARG A 279 -11.64 30.83 5.67
CA ARG A 279 -10.61 30.67 6.68
C ARG A 279 -9.40 31.59 6.50
N GLY A 280 -9.37 32.37 5.41
CA GLY A 280 -8.24 33.26 5.12
C GLY A 280 -6.93 32.52 4.88
N LEU A 281 -6.98 31.32 4.27
CA LEU A 281 -5.82 30.47 4.03
C LEU A 281 -5.08 30.81 2.73
N ARG A 282 -5.68 31.65 1.87
CA ARG A 282 -5.07 32.03 0.59
C ARG A 282 -3.76 32.77 0.82
N GLN A 283 -2.69 32.33 0.15
CA GLN A 283 -1.39 32.99 0.23
C GLN A 283 -1.43 34.37 -0.46
N VAL A 284 -0.76 35.31 0.15
CA VAL A 284 -0.49 36.62 -0.45
C VAL A 284 0.65 36.44 -1.46
N THR A 285 0.32 36.59 -2.73
CA THR A 285 1.29 36.49 -3.85
C THR A 285 1.66 37.86 -4.43
N ASP A 286 1.03 38.93 -3.94
CA ASP A 286 1.38 40.28 -4.33
C ASP A 286 2.73 40.71 -3.71
N THR A 287 3.74 40.86 -4.55
CA THR A 287 5.09 41.28 -4.16
C THR A 287 5.08 42.64 -3.47
N GLY A 288 4.20 43.58 -3.88
CA GLY A 288 4.06 44.87 -3.27
C GLY A 288 3.58 44.79 -1.82
N ALA A 289 2.75 43.82 -1.47
CA ALA A 289 2.32 43.56 -0.09
C ALA A 289 3.38 42.82 0.74
N LEU A 290 4.26 42.03 0.10
CA LEU A 290 5.29 41.27 0.80
C LEU A 290 6.59 42.05 1.03
N GLU A 291 6.93 43.02 0.19
CA GLU A 291 8.14 43.85 0.30
C GLU A 291 8.28 44.54 1.65
N PRO A 292 7.26 45.22 2.23
CA PRO A 292 7.37 45.88 3.52
C PRO A 292 7.69 44.88 4.65
N ILE A 293 7.15 43.65 4.56
CA ILE A 293 7.42 42.58 5.52
C ILE A 293 8.88 42.13 5.44
N VAL A 294 9.43 42.02 4.23
CA VAL A 294 10.84 41.70 4.01
C VAL A 294 11.74 42.79 4.59
N ASP A 295 11.42 44.07 4.34
CA ASP A 295 12.20 45.23 4.84
C ASP A 295 12.19 45.29 6.37
N GLU A 296 11.04 45.05 6.99
CA GLU A 296 10.94 44.97 8.47
C GLU A 296 11.81 43.84 9.03
N VAL A 297 11.74 42.64 8.41
CA VAL A 297 12.53 41.47 8.87
C VAL A 297 14.04 41.71 8.69
N LEU A 298 14.46 42.26 7.54
CA LEU A 298 15.87 42.61 7.32
C LEU A 298 16.38 43.62 8.36
N GLY A 299 15.56 44.61 8.69
CA GLY A 299 15.90 45.61 9.75
C GLY A 299 16.03 44.98 11.15
N ARG A 300 15.18 43.98 11.47
CA ARG A 300 15.20 43.28 12.78
C ARG A 300 16.28 42.22 12.91
N CYS A 301 16.74 41.66 11.79
CA CYS A 301 17.67 40.51 11.74
C CYS A 301 19.05 40.95 11.19
N ALA A 302 19.57 42.11 11.62
CA ALA A 302 20.82 42.70 11.12
C ALA A 302 22.03 41.73 11.22
N ASP A 303 22.14 40.97 12.32
CA ASP A 303 23.22 39.99 12.50
C ASP A 303 23.17 38.87 11.46
N GLN A 304 21.98 38.40 11.10
CA GLN A 304 21.79 37.37 10.09
C GLN A 304 22.03 37.90 8.68
N VAL A 305 21.68 39.15 8.43
CA VAL A 305 22.00 39.85 7.19
C VAL A 305 23.51 39.93 7.01
N GLN A 306 24.25 40.32 8.08
CA GLN A 306 25.70 40.33 8.04
C GLN A 306 26.30 38.95 7.77
N GLN A 307 25.81 37.90 8.43
CA GLN A 307 26.24 36.53 8.18
C GLN A 307 26.02 36.11 6.73
N TYR A 308 24.94 36.55 6.09
CA TYR A 308 24.67 36.27 4.67
C TYR A 308 25.72 36.96 3.79
N HIS A 309 26.09 38.23 4.06
CA HIS A 309 27.14 38.95 3.34
C HIS A 309 28.53 38.37 3.59
N ASP A 310 28.77 37.80 4.79
CA ASP A 310 30.01 37.11 5.15
C ASP A 310 30.16 35.72 4.49
N GLY A 311 29.18 35.35 3.62
CA GLY A 311 29.22 34.14 2.78
C GLY A 311 28.35 32.97 3.29
N ASN A 312 27.70 33.07 4.45
CA ASN A 312 26.79 32.03 4.94
C ASN A 312 25.40 32.15 4.29
N LYS A 313 25.30 31.76 3.03
CA LYS A 313 24.04 31.81 2.26
C LYS A 313 22.91 30.97 2.85
N LYS A 314 23.19 30.00 3.74
CA LYS A 314 22.15 29.16 4.39
C LYS A 314 21.23 29.94 5.33
N VAL A 315 21.66 31.09 5.79
CA VAL A 315 20.86 31.97 6.70
C VAL A 315 19.59 32.48 6.02
N ILE A 316 19.53 32.50 4.68
CA ILE A 316 18.34 32.92 3.94
C ILE A 316 17.09 32.11 4.35
N GLY A 317 17.24 30.81 4.65
CA GLY A 317 16.14 29.98 5.14
C GLY A 317 15.58 30.44 6.49
N PHE A 318 16.43 30.91 7.38
CA PHE A 318 16.01 31.52 8.64
C PHE A 318 15.23 32.84 8.39
N LEU A 319 15.73 33.71 7.53
CA LEU A 319 15.07 34.97 7.17
C LEU A 319 13.69 34.74 6.53
N VAL A 320 13.57 33.72 5.62
CA VAL A 320 12.27 33.29 5.08
C VAL A 320 11.32 32.88 6.21
N GLY A 321 11.80 32.10 7.18
CA GLY A 321 11.01 31.71 8.34
C GLY A 321 10.52 32.92 9.19
N GLN A 322 11.34 33.94 9.33
CA GLN A 322 10.94 35.18 10.01
C GLN A 322 9.90 36.01 9.22
N CYS A 323 10.05 36.05 7.88
CA CYS A 323 9.07 36.69 7.01
C CYS A 323 7.72 35.93 7.07
N MET A 324 7.74 34.61 7.04
CA MET A 324 6.53 33.79 7.20
C MET A 324 5.83 34.03 8.53
N LYS A 325 6.61 34.18 9.62
CA LYS A 325 6.08 34.48 10.94
C LYS A 325 5.47 35.91 11.00
N ALA A 326 6.12 36.90 10.40
CA ALA A 326 5.62 38.24 10.32
C ALA A 326 4.34 38.35 9.46
N ALA A 327 4.27 37.59 8.38
CA ALA A 327 3.08 37.45 7.53
C ALA A 327 1.99 36.53 8.13
N LYS A 328 2.14 36.06 9.38
CA LYS A 328 1.20 35.13 10.05
C LYS A 328 0.88 33.88 9.23
N GLY A 329 1.84 33.41 8.43
CA GLY A 329 1.70 32.23 7.58
C GLY A 329 1.02 32.46 6.23
N SER A 330 0.57 33.67 5.91
CA SER A 330 -0.15 34.00 4.68
C SER A 330 0.74 34.37 3.49
N GLY A 331 2.05 34.55 3.68
CA GLY A 331 2.99 34.89 2.61
C GLY A 331 3.51 33.66 1.86
N ASN A 332 3.82 33.82 0.57
CA ASN A 332 4.42 32.74 -0.23
C ASN A 332 5.92 32.60 0.09
N PRO A 333 6.39 31.43 0.60
CA PRO A 333 7.80 31.22 0.96
C PRO A 333 8.78 31.38 -0.22
N LYS A 334 8.34 31.01 -1.44
CA LYS A 334 9.17 31.14 -2.65
C LYS A 334 9.38 32.61 -2.99
N LEU A 335 8.31 33.43 -2.90
CA LEU A 335 8.40 34.87 -3.15
C LEU A 335 9.24 35.57 -2.06
N PHE A 336 9.08 35.21 -0.79
CA PHE A 336 9.98 35.72 0.26
C PHE A 336 11.43 35.38 -0.01
N ASN A 337 11.73 34.15 -0.45
CA ASN A 337 13.10 33.77 -0.81
C ASN A 337 13.65 34.62 -1.97
N GLN A 338 12.84 34.83 -3.01
CA GLN A 338 13.22 35.66 -4.16
C GLN A 338 13.45 37.12 -3.76
N LEU A 339 12.53 37.72 -2.98
CA LEU A 339 12.65 39.10 -2.52
C LEU A 339 13.87 39.30 -1.59
N LEU A 340 14.10 38.34 -0.68
CA LEU A 340 15.28 38.33 0.19
C LEU A 340 16.56 38.22 -0.63
N ALA A 341 16.63 37.29 -1.59
CA ALA A 341 17.80 37.12 -2.47
C ALA A 341 18.06 38.37 -3.31
N GLN A 342 17.01 39.02 -3.81
CA GLN A 342 17.12 40.26 -4.57
C GLN A 342 17.62 41.45 -3.72
N LYS A 343 17.16 41.55 -2.44
CA LYS A 343 17.54 42.64 -1.55
C LYS A 343 18.88 42.43 -0.86
N LEU A 344 19.34 41.21 -0.72
CA LEU A 344 20.63 40.85 -0.12
C LEU A 344 21.79 40.74 -1.14
N GLY A 345 21.51 40.70 -2.43
CA GLY A 345 22.53 40.66 -3.50
C GLY A 345 22.93 39.24 -3.82
#